data_9a550282d46232a561edd26253f1999d
#
_entry.id   9a550282d46232a561edd26253f1999d
#
_cell.length_a   1.000
_cell.length_b   1.000
_cell.length_c   1.000
_cell.angle_alpha   90.00
_cell.angle_beta   90.00
_cell.angle_gamma   90.00
#
_symmetry.space_group_name_H-M   'P 1'
#
loop_
_entity.id
_entity.type
_entity.pdbx_description
1 polymer ?
#
loop_
_entity_poly.entity_id
_entity_poly.type
_entity_poly.pdbx_seq_one_letter_code
_entity_poly.pdbx_strand_id
1 'polypeptide(L)'
;MKHSPAMRPQLLRRLKPVLPDGTVITAANACLTNDGAAFVIVCSPAYARRYGLQPAVKIRGVVSCGTDPLLSPVGAVQAAEAVLTRCGLRGEDIDIFEINEAFALIGELFARQFPRCVAAYNLRRSLAYACPTGDSRPCCL
;
A
#
# COMPACT_ATOMS: atom_id res chain seq x y z
N MET A 1 8.84 7.68 -18.98
CA MET A 1 8.64 6.27 -18.59
C MET A 1 7.96 5.56 -19.75
N LYS A 2 8.58 4.53 -20.35
CA LYS A 2 7.93 3.74 -21.41
C LYS A 2 6.84 2.91 -20.75
N HIS A 3 5.61 3.07 -21.20
CA HIS A 3 4.51 2.21 -20.79
C HIS A 3 4.89 0.74 -21.03
N SER A 4 4.84 -0.09 -20.00
CA SER A 4 4.89 -1.54 -20.18
C SER A 4 3.82 -1.93 -21.21
N PRO A 5 4.15 -2.72 -22.23
CA PRO A 5 3.15 -3.20 -23.16
C PRO A 5 2.08 -3.95 -22.38
N ALA A 6 0.81 -3.67 -22.68
CA ALA A 6 -0.32 -4.29 -22.01
C ALA A 6 -0.11 -5.81 -22.00
N MET A 7 -0.03 -6.40 -20.80
CA MET A 7 0.25 -7.81 -20.64
C MET A 7 -0.92 -8.61 -21.20
N ARG A 8 -0.66 -9.42 -22.23
CA ARG A 8 -1.72 -10.21 -22.89
C ARG A 8 -2.17 -11.34 -21.97
N PRO A 9 -3.46 -11.48 -21.63
CA PRO A 9 -3.96 -12.50 -20.70
C PRO A 9 -3.54 -13.93 -21.07
N GLN A 10 -3.39 -14.20 -22.37
CA GLN A 10 -2.95 -15.52 -22.88
C GLN A 10 -1.50 -15.85 -22.50
N LEU A 11 -0.63 -14.85 -22.34
CA LEU A 11 0.75 -15.04 -21.92
C LEU A 11 0.84 -15.32 -20.42
N LEU A 12 -0.05 -14.75 -19.62
CA LEU A 12 -0.09 -14.95 -18.16
C LEU A 12 -0.29 -16.43 -17.82
N ARG A 13 -1.15 -17.13 -18.57
CA ARG A 13 -1.46 -18.55 -18.36
C ARG A 13 -0.29 -19.49 -18.68
N ARG A 14 0.75 -19.01 -19.38
CA ARG A 14 1.94 -19.80 -19.75
C ARG A 14 3.10 -19.62 -18.79
N LEU A 15 3.00 -18.68 -17.86
CA LEU A 15 4.06 -18.41 -16.90
C LEU A 15 4.12 -19.53 -15.86
N LYS A 16 5.32 -20.01 -15.61
CA LYS A 16 5.56 -20.99 -14.56
C LYS A 16 5.54 -20.32 -13.19
N PRO A 17 5.07 -21.00 -12.15
CA PRO A 17 5.20 -20.53 -10.79
C PRO A 17 6.66 -20.25 -10.42
N VAL A 18 6.89 -19.26 -9.55
CA VAL A 18 8.23 -18.91 -9.05
C VAL A 18 8.71 -19.95 -8.04
N LEU A 19 7.79 -20.52 -7.26
CA LEU A 19 8.10 -21.56 -6.30
C LEU A 19 7.89 -22.94 -6.95
N PRO A 20 8.77 -23.94 -6.69
CA PRO A 20 8.67 -25.27 -7.29
C PRO A 20 7.29 -25.93 -7.09
N ASP A 21 6.73 -25.80 -5.89
CA ASP A 21 5.42 -26.36 -5.53
C ASP A 21 4.29 -25.33 -5.54
N GLY A 22 4.57 -24.12 -6.04
CA GLY A 22 3.61 -23.04 -6.11
C GLY A 22 2.69 -23.14 -7.33
N THR A 23 1.51 -22.58 -7.23
CA THR A 23 0.54 -22.55 -8.34
C THR A 23 0.10 -21.14 -8.73
N VAL A 24 0.27 -20.15 -7.85
CA VAL A 24 -0.32 -18.82 -7.99
C VAL A 24 0.70 -17.73 -8.30
N ILE A 25 1.86 -17.75 -7.63
CA ILE A 25 2.85 -16.68 -7.74
C ILE A 25 3.75 -16.93 -8.93
N THR A 26 3.75 -16.04 -9.89
CA THR A 26 4.55 -16.03 -11.11
C THR A 26 5.32 -14.74 -11.26
N ALA A 27 6.25 -14.66 -12.20
CA ALA A 27 6.98 -13.43 -12.50
C ALA A 27 6.06 -12.24 -12.93
N ALA A 28 4.81 -12.51 -13.28
CA ALA A 28 3.87 -11.48 -13.69
C ALA A 28 3.10 -10.84 -12.53
N ASN A 29 3.00 -11.51 -11.40
CA ASN A 29 2.27 -11.01 -10.22
C ASN A 29 3.14 -10.89 -8.97
N ALA A 30 4.46 -10.93 -9.17
CA ALA A 30 5.48 -10.59 -8.18
C ALA A 30 6.16 -9.27 -8.58
N CYS A 31 6.54 -8.45 -7.61
CA CYS A 31 7.34 -7.26 -7.90
C CYS A 31 8.77 -7.64 -8.31
N LEU A 32 9.41 -6.76 -9.09
CA LEU A 32 10.82 -6.87 -9.39
C LEU A 32 11.65 -6.32 -8.23
N THR A 33 12.85 -6.85 -8.06
CA THR A 33 13.87 -6.25 -7.19
C THR A 33 14.48 -5.07 -7.93
N ASN A 34 14.35 -3.88 -7.37
CA ASN A 34 14.88 -2.65 -7.95
C ASN A 34 15.60 -1.84 -6.88
N ASP A 35 16.60 -1.07 -7.31
CA ASP A 35 17.21 -0.06 -6.46
C ASP A 35 16.28 1.13 -6.30
N GLY A 36 16.28 1.73 -5.10
CA GLY A 36 15.47 2.89 -4.81
C GLY A 36 15.96 3.61 -3.56
N ALA A 37 15.65 4.88 -3.45
CA ALA A 37 15.90 5.67 -2.27
C ALA A 37 14.73 6.63 -2.04
N ALA A 38 14.35 6.79 -0.77
CA ALA A 38 13.35 7.76 -0.34
C ALA A 38 13.78 8.42 0.95
N PHE A 39 13.51 9.71 1.08
CA PHE A 39 13.84 10.48 2.27
C PHE A 39 12.59 11.18 2.77
N VAL A 40 12.39 11.13 4.09
CA VAL A 40 11.29 11.80 4.77
C VAL A 40 11.85 12.57 5.96
N ILE A 41 11.45 13.82 6.13
CA ILE A 41 11.78 14.62 7.30
C ILE A 41 10.64 14.50 8.29
N VAL A 42 10.94 14.00 9.48
CA VAL A 42 10.00 13.90 10.59
C VAL A 42 10.42 14.88 11.68
N CYS A 43 9.51 15.69 12.15
CA CYS A 43 9.78 16.66 13.20
C CYS A 43 8.59 16.81 14.16
N SER A 44 8.85 17.37 15.34
CA SER A 44 7.76 17.70 16.27
C SER A 44 6.95 18.89 15.77
N PRO A 45 5.66 19.00 16.16
CA PRO A 45 4.84 20.17 15.82
C PRO A 45 5.43 21.50 16.33
N ALA A 46 6.13 21.47 17.47
CA ALA A 46 6.81 22.65 18.02
C ALA A 46 7.97 23.10 17.13
N TYR A 47 8.76 22.14 16.62
CA TYR A 47 9.85 22.43 15.69
C TYR A 47 9.32 23.00 14.37
N ALA A 48 8.29 22.38 13.80
CA ALA A 48 7.66 22.85 12.57
C ALA A 48 7.20 24.31 12.72
N ARG A 49 6.50 24.65 13.81
CA ARG A 49 6.07 26.03 14.08
C ARG A 49 7.24 27.00 14.22
N ARG A 50 8.28 26.61 14.98
CA ARG A 50 9.46 27.46 15.21
C ARG A 50 10.16 27.87 13.92
N TYR A 51 10.23 26.97 12.94
CA TYR A 51 10.96 27.16 11.68
C TYR A 51 10.02 27.46 10.49
N GLY A 52 8.75 27.71 10.73
CA GLY A 52 7.77 28.05 9.68
C GLY A 52 7.57 26.92 8.67
N LEU A 53 7.85 25.64 9.06
CA LEU A 53 7.67 24.50 8.18
C LEU A 53 6.18 24.22 8.01
N GLN A 54 5.80 23.89 6.78
CA GLN A 54 4.46 23.41 6.45
C GLN A 54 4.48 21.88 6.40
N PRO A 55 4.09 21.17 7.47
CA PRO A 55 4.07 19.71 7.46
C PRO A 55 3.02 19.21 6.47
N ALA A 56 3.41 18.24 5.63
CA ALA A 56 2.50 17.65 4.66
C ALA A 56 1.44 16.76 5.35
N VAL A 57 1.85 16.03 6.40
CA VAL A 57 0.98 15.08 7.12
C VAL A 57 1.33 15.03 8.60
N LYS A 58 0.38 14.54 9.42
CA LYS A 58 0.59 14.24 10.83
C LYS A 58 0.56 12.74 11.03
N ILE A 59 1.64 12.16 11.56
CA ILE A 59 1.70 10.76 11.95
C ILE A 59 0.81 10.56 13.18
N ARG A 60 -0.23 9.74 13.10
CA ARG A 60 -1.13 9.41 14.19
C ARG A 60 -0.74 8.15 14.94
N GLY A 61 -0.19 7.16 14.23
CA GLY A 61 0.23 5.92 14.82
C GLY A 61 1.21 5.17 13.92
N VAL A 62 2.03 4.33 14.53
CA VAL A 62 2.95 3.42 13.88
C VAL A 62 2.90 2.09 14.61
N VAL A 63 2.83 1.00 13.87
CA VAL A 63 2.83 -0.37 14.40
C VAL A 63 3.82 -1.22 13.61
N SER A 64 4.47 -2.13 14.29
CA SER A 64 5.26 -3.19 13.70
C SER A 64 4.67 -4.53 14.14
N CYS A 65 4.39 -5.40 13.18
CA CYS A 65 3.84 -6.73 13.42
C CYS A 65 4.77 -7.79 12.84
N GLY A 66 5.00 -8.85 13.61
CA GLY A 66 5.60 -10.07 13.10
C GLY A 66 4.52 -11.03 12.59
N THR A 67 4.83 -11.81 11.58
CA THR A 67 3.96 -12.88 11.07
C THR A 67 4.79 -14.11 10.74
N ASP A 68 4.13 -15.26 10.58
CA ASP A 68 4.77 -16.47 10.08
C ASP A 68 5.38 -16.18 8.69
N PRO A 69 6.67 -16.48 8.46
CA PRO A 69 7.32 -16.28 7.16
C PRO A 69 6.57 -16.94 6.00
N LEU A 70 5.92 -18.09 6.22
CA LEU A 70 5.10 -18.78 5.22
C LEU A 70 3.81 -18.04 4.89
N LEU A 71 3.36 -17.15 5.79
CA LEU A 71 2.16 -16.34 5.65
C LEU A 71 2.51 -14.85 5.46
N SER A 72 3.72 -14.52 5.04
CA SER A 72 4.20 -13.13 4.93
C SER A 72 3.25 -12.15 4.21
N PRO A 73 2.50 -12.53 3.15
CA PRO A 73 1.53 -11.63 2.52
C PRO A 73 0.41 -11.17 3.44
N VAL A 74 0.07 -11.94 4.47
CA VAL A 74 -0.97 -11.58 5.46
C VAL A 74 -0.50 -10.49 6.41
N GLY A 75 0.81 -10.35 6.61
CA GLY A 75 1.41 -9.38 7.52
C GLY A 75 1.01 -7.93 7.23
N ALA A 76 0.83 -7.56 5.96
CA ALA A 76 0.38 -6.23 5.57
C ALA A 76 -1.04 -5.93 6.10
N VAL A 77 -1.95 -6.89 6.00
CA VAL A 77 -3.33 -6.77 6.51
C VAL A 77 -3.32 -6.69 8.03
N GLN A 78 -2.56 -7.57 8.69
CA GLN A 78 -2.44 -7.57 10.17
C GLN A 78 -1.88 -6.25 10.69
N ALA A 79 -0.89 -5.68 10.03
CA ALA A 79 -0.32 -4.38 10.40
C ALA A 79 -1.34 -3.24 10.22
N ALA A 80 -2.13 -3.27 9.15
CA ALA A 80 -3.20 -2.30 8.92
C ALA A 80 -4.27 -2.38 10.02
N GLU A 81 -4.74 -3.57 10.37
CA GLU A 81 -5.70 -3.76 11.46
C GLU A 81 -5.16 -3.28 12.81
N ALA A 82 -3.90 -3.63 13.10
CA ALA A 82 -3.27 -3.25 14.35
C ALA A 82 -3.10 -1.73 14.50
N VAL A 83 -2.71 -1.01 13.43
CA VAL A 83 -2.58 0.44 13.49
C VAL A 83 -3.94 1.14 13.57
N LEU A 84 -4.96 0.64 12.89
CA LEU A 84 -6.32 1.15 12.99
C LEU A 84 -6.86 1.00 14.41
N THR A 85 -6.72 -0.19 15.00
CA THR A 85 -7.12 -0.47 16.38
C THR A 85 -6.40 0.46 17.36
N ARG A 86 -5.08 0.62 17.20
CA ARG A 86 -4.28 1.52 18.05
C ARG A 86 -4.72 2.97 17.97
N CYS A 87 -5.16 3.41 16.80
CA CYS A 87 -5.63 4.78 16.56
C CYS A 87 -7.12 4.99 16.89
N GLY A 88 -7.86 3.94 17.26
CA GLY A 88 -9.30 3.98 17.48
C GLY A 88 -10.06 4.28 16.19
N LEU A 89 -9.55 3.82 15.04
CA LEU A 89 -10.13 4.01 13.71
C LEU A 89 -10.64 2.69 13.16
N ARG A 90 -11.59 2.78 12.25
CA ARG A 90 -12.07 1.66 11.42
C ARG A 90 -11.59 1.85 9.99
N GLY A 91 -11.58 0.80 9.19
CA GLY A 91 -11.22 0.88 7.78
C GLY A 91 -12.06 1.92 7.01
N GLU A 92 -13.32 2.11 7.40
CA GLU A 92 -14.25 3.07 6.80
C GLU A 92 -13.85 4.53 7.06
N ASP A 93 -13.04 4.78 8.08
CA ASP A 93 -12.57 6.12 8.44
C ASP A 93 -11.32 6.53 7.63
N ILE A 94 -10.84 5.65 6.74
CA ILE A 94 -9.63 5.86 5.94
C ILE A 94 -10.00 6.17 4.49
N ASP A 95 -9.53 7.31 4.03
CA ASP A 95 -9.78 7.76 2.65
C ASP A 95 -8.85 7.09 1.64
N ILE A 96 -7.60 6.81 2.02
CA ILE A 96 -6.58 6.23 1.12
C ILE A 96 -5.74 5.20 1.86
N PHE A 97 -5.56 4.04 1.25
CA PHE A 97 -4.59 3.03 1.69
C PHE A 97 -3.45 2.92 0.67
N GLU A 98 -2.22 3.02 1.13
CA GLU A 98 -1.02 2.77 0.34
C GLU A 98 -0.32 1.53 0.89
N ILE A 99 -0.23 0.47 0.07
CA ILE A 99 0.31 -0.82 0.47
C ILE A 99 1.37 -1.26 -0.52
N ASN A 100 2.47 -1.76 0.00
CA ASN A 100 3.50 -2.35 -0.85
C ASN A 100 3.02 -3.70 -1.41
N GLU A 101 2.73 -3.74 -2.69
CA GLU A 101 2.30 -4.94 -3.43
C GLU A 101 3.52 -5.76 -3.86
N ALA A 102 4.24 -6.35 -2.91
CA ALA A 102 5.33 -7.28 -3.26
C ALA A 102 4.80 -8.44 -4.13
N PHE A 103 3.55 -8.83 -3.91
CA PHE A 103 2.79 -9.78 -4.72
C PHE A 103 1.37 -9.27 -4.93
N ALA A 104 0.77 -9.52 -6.08
CA ALA A 104 -0.62 -9.14 -6.35
C ALA A 104 -1.62 -9.75 -5.35
N LEU A 105 -1.27 -10.89 -4.74
CA LEU A 105 -2.03 -11.52 -3.67
C LEU A 105 -2.27 -10.59 -2.48
N ILE A 106 -1.32 -9.70 -2.17
CA ILE A 106 -1.46 -8.75 -1.04
C ILE A 106 -2.63 -7.81 -1.29
N GLY A 107 -2.76 -7.30 -2.51
CA GLY A 107 -3.90 -6.47 -2.90
C GLY A 107 -5.24 -7.20 -2.77
N GLU A 108 -5.29 -8.46 -3.17
CA GLU A 108 -6.50 -9.28 -3.07
C GLU A 108 -6.88 -9.55 -1.59
N LEU A 109 -5.91 -9.88 -0.75
CA LEU A 109 -6.13 -10.07 0.69
C LEU A 109 -6.65 -8.79 1.34
N PHE A 110 -6.07 -7.66 0.94
CA PHE A 110 -6.48 -6.36 1.45
C PHE A 110 -7.90 -5.99 1.02
N ALA A 111 -8.25 -6.22 -0.25
CA ALA A 111 -9.59 -5.96 -0.77
C ALA A 111 -10.67 -6.81 -0.08
N ARG A 112 -10.34 -8.04 0.32
CA ARG A 112 -11.25 -8.90 1.09
C ARG A 112 -11.44 -8.40 2.52
N GLN A 113 -10.38 -7.92 3.16
CA GLN A 113 -10.43 -7.42 4.53
C GLN A 113 -11.10 -6.05 4.63
N PHE A 114 -10.87 -5.19 3.64
CA PHE A 114 -11.39 -3.82 3.59
C PHE A 114 -12.21 -3.59 2.32
N PRO A 115 -13.34 -4.27 2.13
CA PRO A 115 -14.08 -4.27 0.86
C PRO A 115 -14.65 -2.90 0.47
N ARG A 116 -14.90 -2.03 1.45
CA ARG A 116 -15.37 -0.65 1.21
C ARG A 116 -14.27 0.31 0.78
N CYS A 117 -12.99 -0.08 0.95
CA CYS A 117 -11.83 0.77 0.70
C CYS A 117 -11.13 0.46 -0.63
N VAL A 118 -11.65 -0.48 -1.42
CA VAL A 118 -11.03 -0.93 -2.68
C VAL A 118 -10.82 0.21 -3.67
N ALA A 119 -11.73 1.18 -3.72
CA ALA A 119 -11.62 2.35 -4.60
C ALA A 119 -10.52 3.35 -4.16
N ALA A 120 -10.07 3.26 -2.91
CA ALA A 120 -9.09 4.16 -2.30
C ALA A 120 -7.70 3.52 -2.15
N TYR A 121 -7.49 2.37 -2.78
CA TYR A 121 -6.29 1.56 -2.64
C TYR A 121 -5.24 1.92 -3.70
N ASN A 122 -4.01 2.22 -3.25
CA ASN A 122 -2.83 2.50 -4.10
C ASN A 122 -3.10 3.50 -5.25
N LEU A 123 -3.85 4.56 -4.98
CA LEU A 123 -4.28 5.54 -5.99
C LEU A 123 -3.13 6.27 -6.67
N ARG A 124 -1.94 6.34 -6.07
CA ARG A 124 -0.77 7.02 -6.64
C ARG A 124 -0.09 6.29 -7.80
N ARG A 125 -0.51 5.08 -8.14
CA ARG A 125 -0.06 4.43 -9.39
C ARG A 125 -0.51 5.17 -10.65
N SER A 126 -1.55 5.97 -10.55
CA SER A 126 -1.94 6.90 -11.59
C SER A 126 -1.85 8.33 -11.06
N LEU A 127 -0.74 9.00 -11.30
CA LEU A 127 -0.57 10.46 -11.10
C LEU A 127 -1.61 11.32 -11.87
N ALA A 128 -2.66 10.70 -12.40
CA ALA A 128 -3.66 11.34 -13.25
C ALA A 128 -5.08 11.34 -12.69
N TYR A 129 -5.34 10.73 -11.53
CA TYR A 129 -6.71 10.73 -10.98
C TYR A 129 -6.77 11.53 -9.68
N ALA A 130 -7.26 12.77 -9.81
CA ALA A 130 -7.72 13.57 -8.68
C ALA A 130 -8.80 12.80 -7.90
N CYS A 131 -8.74 12.89 -6.58
CA CYS A 131 -9.77 12.38 -5.69
C CYS A 131 -11.17 12.83 -6.15
N PRO A 132 -12.13 11.91 -6.42
CA PRO A 132 -13.44 12.29 -6.96
C PRO A 132 -14.32 13.06 -5.96
N THR A 133 -13.94 13.20 -4.72
CA THR A 133 -14.80 13.78 -3.67
C THR A 133 -14.63 15.27 -3.45
N GLY A 134 -13.80 15.97 -4.22
CA GLY A 134 -13.73 17.46 -4.17
C GLY A 134 -13.36 18.07 -2.81
N ASP A 135 -13.11 17.27 -1.81
CA ASP A 135 -12.78 17.71 -0.46
C ASP A 135 -11.25 17.64 -0.27
N SER A 136 -10.62 18.78 -0.15
CA SER A 136 -9.16 18.97 -0.16
C SER A 136 -8.48 18.57 1.15
N ARG A 137 -8.80 17.42 1.70
CA ARG A 137 -8.13 16.90 2.90
C ARG A 137 -7.18 15.76 2.56
N PRO A 138 -5.85 15.97 2.62
CA PRO A 138 -4.90 14.87 2.48
C PRO A 138 -4.89 14.05 3.78
N CYS A 139 -5.56 12.91 3.78
CA CYS A 139 -5.38 11.90 4.82
C CYS A 139 -4.52 10.78 4.25
N CYS A 140 -3.20 10.90 4.41
CA CYS A 140 -2.29 9.77 4.26
C CYS A 140 -1.98 9.23 5.66
N LEU A 141 -2.21 7.94 5.88
CA LEU A 141 -1.63 7.17 6.97
C LEU A 141 -0.36 6.48 6.49
#